data_2cb9831addd7bbd2f1505c6ca91e0618
#
_entry.id   2cb9831addd7bbd2f1505c6ca91e0618
#
_cell.length_a   1.000
_cell.length_b   1.000
_cell.length_c   1.000
_cell.angle_alpha   90.00
_cell.angle_beta   90.00
_cell.angle_gamma   90.00
#
_symmetry.space_group_name_H-M   'P 1'
#
loop_
_entity.id
_entity.type
_entity.pdbx_description
1 polymer ?
#
loop_
_entity_poly.entity_id
_entity_poly.type
_entity_poly.pdbx_seq_one_letter_code
_entity_poly.pdbx_strand_id
1 'polypeptide(L)'
;MEVALLGDSILDNGAYVSGGRDVFAHLRAILPSDVGLELLARDGALIDSVHTQLNNIRSRTTHLVISVGGNDALKTMDLLACRVGTMPLRCKGARWRHSRTSTM
;
A
#
# COMPACT_ATOMS: atom_id res chain seq x y z
N MET A 1 10.38 -16.65 14.70
CA MET A 1 10.21 -15.81 13.51
C MET A 1 9.10 -14.81 13.75
N GLU A 2 9.38 -13.55 13.46
CA GLU A 2 8.39 -12.48 13.61
C GLU A 2 8.23 -11.80 12.26
N VAL A 3 7.05 -11.85 11.71
CA VAL A 3 6.77 -11.36 10.36
C VAL A 3 5.88 -10.13 10.42
N ALA A 4 6.27 -9.08 9.71
CA ALA A 4 5.43 -7.88 9.59
C ALA A 4 5.00 -7.72 8.12
N LEU A 5 3.71 -7.44 7.93
CA LEU A 5 3.14 -7.24 6.61
C LEU A 5 2.92 -5.75 6.39
N LEU A 6 3.56 -5.20 5.38
CA LEU A 6 3.52 -3.78 5.09
C LEU A 6 2.96 -3.53 3.69
N GLY A 7 2.38 -2.37 3.51
CA GLY A 7 1.90 -1.98 2.19
C GLY A 7 0.45 -1.55 2.20
N ASP A 8 -0.30 -2.00 1.20
CA ASP A 8 -1.64 -1.52 0.96
C ASP A 8 -2.69 -2.64 1.03
N SER A 9 -3.77 -2.49 0.27
CA SER A 9 -4.90 -3.39 0.33
C SER A 9 -4.64 -4.80 -0.20
N ILE A 10 -3.51 -5.06 -0.80
CA ILE A 10 -3.19 -6.43 -1.19
C ILE A 10 -3.04 -7.27 0.08
N LEU A 11 -2.42 -6.71 1.11
CA LEU A 11 -2.25 -7.39 2.37
C LEU A 11 -3.31 -7.00 3.41
N ASP A 12 -3.83 -5.77 3.33
CA ASP A 12 -4.90 -5.32 4.21
C ASP A 12 -6.23 -5.39 3.44
N ASN A 13 -6.65 -6.59 3.13
CA ASN A 13 -7.79 -6.78 2.24
C ASN A 13 -9.11 -7.17 2.92
N GLY A 14 -9.21 -6.99 4.22
CA GLY A 14 -10.41 -7.36 4.95
C GLY A 14 -11.69 -6.74 4.41
N ALA A 15 -11.61 -5.51 3.91
CA ALA A 15 -12.77 -4.82 3.39
C ALA A 15 -13.27 -5.41 2.06
N TYR A 16 -12.44 -6.21 1.40
CA TYR A 16 -12.75 -6.74 0.08
C TYR A 16 -13.15 -8.21 0.06
N VAL A 17 -13.14 -8.86 1.20
CA VAL A 17 -13.48 -10.28 1.28
C VAL A 17 -14.72 -10.46 2.14
N SER A 18 -15.86 -10.34 1.52
CA SER A 18 -17.12 -10.43 2.24
C SER A 18 -17.40 -11.87 2.63
N GLY A 19 -17.52 -12.12 3.91
CA GLY A 19 -17.82 -13.47 4.39
C GLY A 19 -16.68 -14.46 4.32
N GLY A 20 -15.50 -14.03 3.89
CA GLY A 20 -14.34 -14.89 3.79
C GLY A 20 -13.22 -14.41 4.68
N ARG A 21 -12.11 -15.15 4.67
CA ARG A 21 -10.95 -14.75 5.43
C ARG A 21 -10.08 -13.84 4.61
N ASP A 22 -9.54 -12.80 5.23
CA ASP A 22 -8.59 -11.94 4.56
C ASP A 22 -7.20 -12.60 4.57
N VAL A 23 -6.24 -11.93 3.96
CA VAL A 23 -4.88 -12.46 3.84
C VAL A 23 -4.28 -12.73 5.22
N PHE A 24 -4.47 -11.82 6.15
CA PHE A 24 -3.91 -11.97 7.49
C PHE A 24 -4.46 -13.24 8.16
N ALA A 25 -5.76 -13.45 8.08
CA ALA A 25 -6.39 -14.61 8.68
C ALA A 25 -5.91 -15.92 8.05
N HIS A 26 -5.74 -15.93 6.73
CA HIS A 26 -5.21 -17.11 6.05
C HIS A 26 -3.78 -17.41 6.48
N LEU A 27 -2.95 -16.37 6.56
CA LEU A 27 -1.58 -16.56 6.99
C LEU A 27 -1.53 -17.05 8.43
N ARG A 28 -2.38 -16.48 9.29
CA ARG A 28 -2.38 -16.89 10.69
C ARG A 28 -2.77 -18.36 10.83
N ALA A 29 -3.66 -18.83 9.95
CA ALA A 29 -4.14 -20.20 10.00
C ALA A 29 -3.09 -21.21 9.51
N ILE A 30 -2.27 -20.84 8.53
CA ILE A 30 -1.30 -21.77 7.98
C ILE A 30 0.09 -21.69 8.62
N LEU A 31 0.41 -20.61 9.28
CA LEU A 31 1.71 -20.48 9.93
C LEU A 31 1.66 -21.10 11.33
N PRO A 32 2.77 -21.66 11.79
CA PRO A 32 2.83 -22.20 13.15
C PRO A 32 2.48 -21.13 14.18
N SER A 33 1.89 -21.52 15.28
CA SER A 33 1.42 -20.57 16.28
C SER A 33 2.54 -19.79 16.95
N ASP A 34 3.77 -20.30 16.89
CA ASP A 34 4.91 -19.61 17.48
C ASP A 34 5.52 -18.57 16.53
N VAL A 35 4.99 -18.45 15.31
CA VAL A 35 5.43 -17.41 14.38
C VAL A 35 4.59 -16.18 14.65
N GLY A 36 5.24 -15.08 15.01
CA GLY A 36 4.55 -13.80 15.21
C GLY A 36 4.14 -13.20 13.88
N LEU A 37 2.96 -12.61 13.82
CA LEU A 37 2.46 -12.01 12.59
C LEU A 37 1.80 -10.69 12.94
N GLU A 38 2.23 -9.63 12.26
CA GLU A 38 1.73 -8.29 12.52
C GLU A 38 1.30 -7.64 11.21
N LEU A 39 0.13 -7.03 11.20
CA LEU A 39 -0.37 -6.35 10.02
C LEU A 39 -0.22 -4.85 10.20
N LEU A 40 0.70 -4.27 9.46
CA LEU A 40 0.90 -2.82 9.44
C LEU A 40 0.42 -2.21 8.14
N ALA A 41 0.17 -3.04 7.13
CA ALA A 41 -0.38 -2.58 5.86
C ALA A 41 -1.74 -1.91 6.09
N ARG A 42 -2.07 -0.96 5.24
CA ARG A 42 -3.35 -0.25 5.32
C ARG A 42 -3.93 -0.08 3.93
N ASP A 43 -5.24 -0.32 3.83
CA ASP A 43 -5.97 -0.09 2.60
C ASP A 43 -5.79 1.38 2.19
N GLY A 44 -5.45 1.61 0.95
CA GLY A 44 -5.24 2.96 0.43
C GLY A 44 -3.83 3.49 0.57
N ALA A 45 -2.94 2.77 1.22
CA ALA A 45 -1.59 3.26 1.45
C ALA A 45 -0.81 3.46 0.14
N LEU A 46 0.08 4.40 0.16
CA LEU A 46 0.97 4.70 -0.95
C LEU A 46 2.38 4.24 -0.58
N ILE A 47 3.29 4.29 -1.55
CA ILE A 47 4.68 3.91 -1.29
C ILE A 47 5.24 4.71 -0.11
N ASP A 48 4.96 6.01 -0.05
CA ASP A 48 5.43 6.83 1.05
C ASP A 48 4.88 6.39 2.41
N SER A 49 3.71 5.78 2.43
CA SER A 49 3.11 5.33 3.67
C SER A 49 3.92 4.23 4.34
N VAL A 50 4.70 3.50 3.56
CA VAL A 50 5.52 2.40 4.09
C VAL A 50 6.54 2.92 5.09
N HIS A 51 7.02 4.14 4.91
CA HIS A 51 7.95 4.73 5.86
C HIS A 51 7.34 4.82 7.26
N THR A 52 6.08 5.26 7.33
CA THR A 52 5.39 5.33 8.61
C THR A 52 5.14 3.93 9.17
N GLN A 53 4.79 3.00 8.31
CA GLN A 53 4.57 1.62 8.73
C GLN A 53 5.85 1.01 9.31
N LEU A 54 6.99 1.29 8.67
CA LEU A 54 8.28 0.80 9.14
C LEU A 54 8.61 1.31 10.53
N ASN A 55 8.20 2.52 10.85
CA ASN A 55 8.45 3.08 12.17
C ASN A 55 7.68 2.36 13.27
N ASN A 56 6.69 1.57 12.91
CA ASN A 56 5.85 0.87 13.87
C ASN A 56 6.12 -0.61 13.98
N ILE A 57 7.12 -1.13 13.28
CA ILE A 57 7.43 -2.56 13.39
C ILE A 57 8.03 -2.83 14.76
N ARG A 58 7.82 -4.05 15.25
CA ARG A 58 8.35 -4.44 16.52
C ARG A 58 9.86 -4.63 16.41
N SER A 59 10.57 -4.35 17.49
CA SER A 59 12.03 -4.46 17.47
C SER A 59 12.52 -5.88 17.20
N ARG A 60 11.69 -6.87 17.49
CA ARG A 60 12.07 -8.26 17.27
C ARG A 60 11.63 -8.82 15.92
N THR A 61 11.12 -7.96 15.03
CA THR A 61 10.70 -8.39 13.71
C THR A 61 11.89 -8.94 12.92
N THR A 62 11.72 -10.11 12.36
CA THR A 62 12.78 -10.77 11.60
C THR A 62 12.54 -10.78 10.11
N HIS A 63 11.29 -10.67 9.67
CA HIS A 63 10.93 -10.75 8.25
C HIS A 63 9.91 -9.70 7.89
N LEU A 64 10.06 -9.11 6.73
CA LEU A 64 9.11 -8.13 6.21
C LEU A 64 8.52 -8.65 4.90
N VAL A 65 7.21 -8.51 4.75
CA VAL A 65 6.55 -8.79 3.48
C VAL A 65 5.92 -7.47 3.07
N ILE A 66 6.30 -6.95 1.93
CA ILE A 66 5.85 -5.63 1.48
C ILE A 66 5.15 -5.74 0.14
N SER A 67 3.95 -5.20 0.05
CA SER A 67 3.21 -5.12 -1.21
C SER A 67 2.58 -3.74 -1.29
N VAL A 68 3.09 -2.90 -2.18
CA VAL A 68 2.62 -1.53 -2.31
C VAL A 68 2.92 -1.01 -3.71
N GLY A 69 2.22 0.03 -4.11
CA GLY A 69 2.48 0.67 -5.40
C GLY A 69 1.26 0.78 -6.29
N GLY A 70 0.24 -0.06 -6.06
CA GLY A 70 -0.96 -0.02 -6.88
C GLY A 70 -1.69 1.32 -6.77
N ASN A 71 -1.79 1.86 -5.59
CA ASN A 71 -2.48 3.13 -5.40
C ASN A 71 -1.68 4.29 -6.00
N ASP A 72 -0.36 4.20 -5.96
CA ASP A 72 0.50 5.20 -6.60
C ASP A 72 0.27 5.16 -8.11
N ALA A 73 0.19 3.97 -8.68
CA ALA A 73 -0.08 3.81 -10.11
C ALA A 73 -1.45 4.37 -10.48
N LEU A 74 -2.45 4.12 -9.66
CA LEU A 74 -3.79 4.64 -9.91
C LEU A 74 -3.80 6.16 -9.90
N LYS A 75 -3.05 6.77 -9.02
CA LYS A 75 -2.97 8.23 -8.97
C LYS A 75 -2.34 8.81 -10.21
N THR A 76 -1.42 8.11 -10.83
CA THR A 76 -0.78 8.61 -12.03
C THR A 76 -1.57 8.33 -13.29
N MET A 77 -2.61 7.52 -13.24
CA MET A 77 -3.42 7.22 -14.40
C MET A 77 -4.09 8.44 -14.98
N ASP A 78 -4.51 9.36 -14.14
CA ASP A 78 -5.11 10.59 -14.61
C ASP A 78 -4.12 11.38 -15.45
N LEU A 79 -2.88 11.37 -15.03
CA LEU A 79 -1.85 12.07 -15.73
C LEU A 79 -1.59 11.41 -17.07
N LEU A 80 -1.57 10.10 -17.11
CA LEU A 80 -1.39 9.36 -18.35
C LEU A 80 -2.55 9.62 -19.30
N ALA A 81 -3.74 9.65 -18.78
CA ALA A 81 -4.90 9.95 -19.57
C ALA A 81 -4.85 11.34 -20.16
N CYS A 82 -4.34 12.28 -19.43
CA CYS A 82 -4.17 13.63 -19.94
C CYS A 82 -3.20 13.69 -21.09
N ARG A 83 -2.12 12.94 -20.98
CA ARG A 83 -1.16 12.94 -22.01
C ARG A 83 -1.69 12.42 -23.29
N VAL A 84 -2.49 11.43 -23.24
CA VAL A 84 -3.00 10.83 -24.41
C VAL A 84 -4.24 11.53 -24.76
N GLY A 85 -4.91 12.04 -23.83
CA GLY A 85 -6.17 12.49 -24.00
C GLY A 85 -6.28 13.80 -24.53
N THR A 86 -6.56 14.54 -24.39
CA THR A 86 -6.81 15.68 -24.99
C THR A 86 -7.60 16.55 -24.10
N MET A 87 -7.72 16.28 -22.85
CA MET A 87 -8.50 17.08 -21.96
C MET A 87 -7.65 17.99 -21.12
N PRO A 88 -7.26 19.08 -21.64
CA PRO A 88 -6.42 20.01 -20.93
C PRO A 88 -6.87 20.39 -19.55
N LEU A 89 -8.17 20.52 -19.37
CA LEU A 89 -8.68 20.90 -18.07
C LEU A 89 -8.35 19.88 -17.03
N ARG A 90 -8.46 18.65 -17.40
CA ARG A 90 -8.13 17.60 -16.48
C ARG A 90 -6.68 17.63 -16.15
N CYS A 91 -5.86 17.82 -17.12
CA CYS A 91 -4.44 17.88 -16.90
C CYS A 91 -4.08 19.00 -15.96
N LYS A 92 -4.81 20.12 -16.05
CA LYS A 92 -4.56 21.17 -15.17
C LYS A 92 -4.82 20.78 -13.77
N GLY A 93 -5.88 20.14 -13.53
CA GLY A 93 -6.22 19.71 -12.21
C GLY A 93 -5.19 18.77 -11.66
N ALA A 94 -4.59 18.03 -12.54
CA ALA A 94 -3.65 17.04 -12.11
C ALA A 94 -2.27 17.58 -11.98
N ARG A 95 -2.00 18.85 -12.38
CA ARG A 95 -0.74 19.31 -12.37
C ARG A 95 -0.06 19.33 -11.18
N TRP A 96 0.30 18.55 -10.64
CA TRP A 96 0.97 18.46 -9.52
C TRP A 96 2.23 19.04 -9.62
N ARG A 97 2.47 19.59 -10.58
CA ARG A 97 3.61 20.12 -10.69
C ARG A 97 3.96 20.86 -9.72
N HIS A 98 3.66 20.87 -9.23
CA HIS A 98 3.90 21.18 -8.35
C HIS A 98 4.61 20.61 -7.82
N SER A 99 4.76 20.34 -8.04
CA SER A 99 5.35 19.82 -7.73
C SER A 99 6.40 19.78 -7.90
N ARG A 100 6.52 20.22 -8.24
CA ARG A 100 7.37 20.14 -8.44
C ARG A 100 8.13 20.50 -7.98
N THR A 101 7.80 20.74 -7.72
CA THR A 101 8.44 20.70 -7.33
C THR A 101 9.00 20.53 -6.67
N SER A 102 8.75 20.59 -6.47
CA SER A 102 9.22 20.10 -5.86
C SER A 102 9.90 19.55 -5.68
N THR A 103 9.71 19.50 -5.78
CA THR A 103 10.22 18.80 -5.69
C THR A 103 10.76 18.42 -5.80
N MET A 104 10.55 18.58 -5.90
CA MET A 104 10.83 18.03 -6.09
C MET A 104 11.25 17.83 -6.03
#